data_9fbbd673beb47bad00318f003a603a57
#
_entry.id   9fbbd673beb47bad00318f003a603a57
#
_cell.length_a   1.000
_cell.length_b   1.000
_cell.length_c   1.000
_cell.angle_alpha   90.00
_cell.angle_beta   90.00
_cell.angle_gamma   90.00
#
_symmetry.space_group_name_H-M   'P 1'
#
loop_
_entity.id
_entity.type
_entity.pdbx_description
1 polymer ?
#
loop_
_entity_poly.entity_id
_entity_poly.type
_entity_poly.pdbx_seq_one_letter_code
_entity_poly.pdbx_strand_id
1 'polypeptide(L)'
;MQRRRFIKSSILASTAIGLGASRLNALTINKHTERSGLKIKKIKYYSAPGYTKPLFNQARGIVEIETDSGITGIGEGGFKDVIQQCAQMIIGQDPFRIEHIWQLMYRGMFYPPGREKLLAVGAIEMALWDLKGKALGVPVYDLLGGATRDYIECYATGYGASKAASEYDRAKDCLAAGFRTYRTGPTGGNGDQPFDFYENVQKTIEHCQKMDAAVGGKGNWAIDLHTRFDTTDGLKICKAIEALQPYFVEDIIRSENPGVYKTIRQMTNVPIAVGEQYGDRWDINELIENRLIDYSRITTPNSGGLNELKKIAALCETHYIGMIPHFTGPLSTAALVHVLGSSNPTRCLIELAGGAVEQPAYFDMDYILFKEGRLYLNPKPGLGVSFNPAKADLVMEVTTNTKYPHPILFAPDGSVHGW
;
A
#
# COMPACT_ATOMS: atom_id res chain seq x y z
N MET A 1 7.50 -15.43 -43.05
CA MET A 1 8.19 -14.41 -43.89
C MET A 1 7.71 -13.04 -43.47
N GLN A 2 8.48 -12.35 -42.63
CA GLN A 2 8.47 -10.87 -42.43
C GLN A 2 9.28 -10.52 -41.14
N ARG A 3 10.53 -10.93 -41.15
CA ARG A 3 11.57 -10.40 -40.27
C ARG A 3 12.64 -9.85 -41.17
N ARG A 4 12.64 -8.55 -41.48
CA ARG A 4 13.75 -7.78 -42.08
C ARG A 4 13.26 -6.43 -42.58
N ARG A 5 13.15 -5.45 -41.63
CA ARG A 5 13.15 -4.01 -41.97
C ARG A 5 13.41 -3.18 -40.70
N PHE A 6 14.60 -3.34 -40.14
CA PHE A 6 15.02 -2.44 -39.04
C PHE A 6 16.54 -2.29 -38.97
N ILE A 7 17.22 -2.21 -40.10
CA ILE A 7 18.61 -1.78 -40.15
C ILE A 7 18.82 -1.17 -41.55
N LYS A 8 18.71 0.15 -41.65
CA LYS A 8 19.36 1.00 -42.67
C LYS A 8 18.92 2.46 -42.42
N SER A 9 19.67 3.17 -41.58
CA SER A 9 19.86 4.62 -41.61
C SER A 9 20.86 5.02 -40.54
N SER A 10 22.10 4.63 -40.71
CA SER A 10 23.23 5.19 -39.98
C SER A 10 24.40 5.00 -40.87
N ILE A 11 24.84 6.05 -41.52
CA ILE A 11 26.16 6.36 -42.06
C ILE A 11 25.93 7.47 -43.10
N LEU A 12 26.28 8.69 -42.73
CA LEU A 12 26.87 9.74 -43.56
C LEU A 12 26.78 11.10 -42.82
N ALA A 13 27.82 11.49 -42.17
CA ALA A 13 28.34 12.85 -42.13
C ALA A 13 29.55 12.93 -41.19
N SER A 14 30.69 12.61 -41.71
CA SER A 14 32.00 13.07 -41.17
C SER A 14 32.51 14.15 -42.11
N THR A 15 33.16 15.15 -41.53
CA THR A 15 33.99 16.22 -42.07
C THR A 15 33.32 17.59 -42.26
N ALA A 16 33.58 18.44 -41.23
CA ALA A 16 34.03 19.82 -41.44
C ALA A 16 34.64 20.33 -40.11
N ILE A 17 35.96 20.36 -40.07
CA ILE A 17 36.75 21.08 -39.07
C ILE A 17 36.72 22.55 -39.47
N GLY A 18 36.17 23.41 -38.64
CA GLY A 18 36.18 24.87 -38.79
C GLY A 18 36.35 25.51 -37.42
N LEU A 19 37.54 26.02 -37.15
CA LEU A 19 37.86 26.86 -35.98
C LEU A 19 36.93 28.08 -35.89
N GLY A 20 36.18 28.15 -34.83
CA GLY A 20 35.40 29.32 -34.47
C GLY A 20 35.11 29.28 -32.99
N ALA A 21 35.93 29.96 -32.17
CA ALA A 21 35.61 30.27 -30.80
C ALA A 21 34.38 31.19 -30.78
N SER A 22 33.22 30.59 -30.57
CA SER A 22 31.98 31.35 -30.34
C SER A 22 31.13 30.58 -29.30
N ARG A 23 31.07 31.22 -28.14
CA ARG A 23 29.97 31.13 -27.16
C ARG A 23 29.32 29.75 -27.06
N LEU A 24 29.81 28.96 -26.13
CA LEU A 24 28.97 28.01 -25.45
C LEU A 24 27.73 28.80 -24.93
N ASN A 25 26.75 28.96 -25.79
CA ASN A 25 25.40 29.18 -25.33
C ASN A 25 25.15 28.00 -24.42
N ALA A 26 25.01 28.28 -23.13
CA ALA A 26 24.36 27.37 -22.23
C ALA A 26 23.08 26.94 -22.94
N LEU A 27 23.10 25.79 -23.55
CA LEU A 27 21.90 25.09 -23.93
C LEU A 27 21.09 25.05 -22.67
N THR A 28 20.10 25.87 -22.62
CA THR A 28 19.00 25.80 -21.67
C THR A 28 18.42 24.39 -21.88
N ILE A 29 18.94 23.42 -21.14
CA ILE A 29 18.33 22.11 -20.97
C ILE A 29 17.08 22.35 -20.10
N ASN A 30 16.17 23.13 -20.63
CA ASN A 30 14.89 23.45 -20.06
C ASN A 30 13.78 23.06 -21.03
N LYS A 31 13.86 21.86 -21.54
CA LYS A 31 12.70 21.09 -21.97
C LYS A 31 12.96 19.67 -21.49
N HIS A 32 12.69 19.41 -20.23
CA HIS A 32 12.24 18.10 -19.85
C HIS A 32 11.11 17.78 -20.81
N THR A 33 11.39 16.95 -21.78
CA THR A 33 10.41 16.50 -22.75
C THR A 33 9.24 15.94 -21.94
N GLU A 34 8.10 16.61 -21.99
CA GLU A 34 6.83 16.09 -21.50
C GLU A 34 6.62 14.78 -22.24
N ARG A 35 6.93 13.66 -21.58
CA ARG A 35 7.01 12.36 -22.26
C ARG A 35 5.62 11.83 -22.63
N SER A 36 4.58 12.20 -21.87
CA SER A 36 3.21 11.78 -22.15
C SER A 36 2.44 12.78 -23.00
N GLY A 37 2.85 14.05 -23.05
CA GLY A 37 2.09 15.14 -23.63
C GLY A 37 0.85 15.52 -22.82
N LEU A 38 0.64 14.90 -21.66
CA LEU A 38 -0.51 15.14 -20.77
C LEU A 38 -0.11 16.07 -19.61
N LYS A 39 -1.10 16.79 -19.09
CA LYS A 39 -0.95 17.62 -17.89
C LYS A 39 -2.08 17.34 -16.90
N ILE A 40 -1.74 17.27 -15.63
CA ILE A 40 -2.73 17.24 -14.55
C ILE A 40 -3.49 18.55 -14.58
N LYS A 41 -4.76 18.52 -14.93
CA LYS A 41 -5.64 19.69 -15.04
C LYS A 41 -6.40 19.92 -13.74
N LYS A 42 -6.83 18.85 -13.09
CA LYS A 42 -7.75 18.91 -11.98
C LYS A 42 -7.57 17.71 -11.05
N ILE A 43 -7.69 17.96 -9.76
CA ILE A 43 -7.74 16.91 -8.73
C ILE A 43 -8.98 17.15 -7.89
N LYS A 44 -9.79 16.12 -7.76
CA LYS A 44 -11.01 16.12 -6.95
C LYS A 44 -10.86 15.14 -5.78
N TYR A 45 -11.49 15.50 -4.69
CA TYR A 45 -11.59 14.64 -3.52
C TYR A 45 -13.06 14.43 -3.18
N TYR A 46 -13.43 13.17 -3.07
CA TYR A 46 -14.77 12.74 -2.71
C TYR A 46 -14.75 12.00 -1.37
N SER A 47 -15.85 12.01 -0.66
CA SER A 47 -16.11 11.13 0.48
C SER A 47 -17.15 10.06 0.12
N ALA A 48 -17.12 8.94 0.82
CA ALA A 48 -18.19 7.96 0.77
C ALA A 48 -19.51 8.60 1.24
N PRO A 49 -20.65 8.32 0.59
CA PRO A 49 -21.93 8.94 0.93
C PRO A 49 -22.31 8.72 2.39
N GLY A 50 -22.73 9.79 3.06
CA GLY A 50 -23.18 9.76 4.45
C GLY A 50 -22.09 9.44 5.48
N TYR A 51 -20.83 9.49 5.10
CA TYR A 51 -19.71 9.27 6.02
C TYR A 51 -19.48 10.50 6.89
N THR A 52 -20.03 10.50 8.08
CA THR A 52 -19.99 11.62 9.05
C THR A 52 -19.03 11.39 10.20
N LYS A 53 -18.44 10.20 10.31
CA LYS A 53 -17.51 9.88 11.41
C LYS A 53 -16.14 10.51 11.14
N PRO A 54 -15.39 10.92 12.18
CA PRO A 54 -14.00 11.25 12.02
C PRO A 54 -13.30 10.11 11.28
N LEU A 55 -12.53 10.44 10.27
CA LEU A 55 -11.83 9.44 9.50
C LEU A 55 -10.85 8.71 10.41
N PHE A 56 -11.00 7.40 10.43
CA PHE A 56 -10.04 6.51 11.02
C PHE A 56 -8.74 6.56 10.19
N ASN A 57 -7.64 6.02 10.71
CA ASN A 57 -6.32 6.02 10.06
C ASN A 57 -6.29 5.58 8.58
N GLN A 58 -7.34 4.93 8.11
CA GLN A 58 -7.54 4.50 6.73
C GLN A 58 -8.65 5.30 6.09
N ALA A 59 -8.36 6.56 5.78
CA ALA A 59 -9.36 7.50 5.27
C ALA A 59 -10.04 6.95 4.01
N ARG A 60 -11.38 6.85 4.06
CA ARG A 60 -12.23 6.44 2.93
C ARG A 60 -12.51 7.60 1.99
N GLY A 61 -11.45 8.38 1.71
CA GLY A 61 -11.51 9.41 0.70
C GLY A 61 -11.18 8.83 -0.67
N ILE A 62 -11.73 9.41 -1.72
CA ILE A 62 -11.47 9.01 -3.10
C ILE A 62 -10.85 10.21 -3.79
N VAL A 63 -9.67 10.01 -4.36
CA VAL A 63 -8.98 11.01 -5.19
C VAL A 63 -9.22 10.68 -6.65
N GLU A 64 -9.70 11.65 -7.43
CA GLU A 64 -9.76 11.57 -8.89
C GLU A 64 -8.81 12.61 -9.49
N ILE A 65 -7.90 12.18 -10.34
CA ILE A 65 -7.02 13.04 -11.14
C ILE A 65 -7.54 13.06 -12.57
N GLU A 66 -7.77 14.26 -13.11
CA GLU A 66 -8.19 14.50 -14.49
C GLU A 66 -7.09 15.22 -15.26
N THR A 67 -6.77 14.74 -16.45
CA THR A 67 -5.83 15.40 -17.37
C THR A 67 -6.51 16.41 -18.28
N ASP A 68 -5.72 17.21 -18.96
CA ASP A 68 -6.17 18.14 -20.01
C ASP A 68 -6.83 17.42 -21.20
N SER A 69 -6.51 16.15 -21.45
CA SER A 69 -7.16 15.31 -22.46
C SER A 69 -8.43 14.59 -21.97
N GLY A 70 -8.81 14.74 -20.69
CA GLY A 70 -9.98 14.10 -20.09
C GLY A 70 -9.75 12.68 -19.60
N ILE A 71 -8.53 12.12 -19.66
CA ILE A 71 -8.20 10.85 -19.04
C ILE A 71 -8.21 11.03 -17.52
N THR A 72 -8.86 10.09 -16.82
CA THR A 72 -8.95 10.12 -15.35
C THR A 72 -8.29 8.90 -14.72
N GLY A 73 -7.79 9.09 -13.50
CA GLY A 73 -7.32 8.02 -12.62
C GLY A 73 -7.84 8.21 -11.22
N ILE A 74 -8.01 7.12 -10.48
CA ILE A 74 -8.57 7.10 -9.14
C ILE A 74 -7.62 6.50 -8.12
N GLY A 75 -7.65 7.04 -6.90
CA GLY A 75 -6.93 6.53 -5.74
C GLY A 75 -7.79 6.63 -4.49
N GLU A 76 -7.39 5.94 -3.45
CA GLU A 76 -8.15 5.84 -2.20
C GLU A 76 -7.28 6.19 -1.01
N GLY A 77 -7.81 6.98 -0.08
CA GLY A 77 -7.17 7.38 1.17
C GLY A 77 -6.95 8.88 1.30
N GLY A 78 -6.22 9.25 2.33
CA GLY A 78 -5.85 10.63 2.64
C GLY A 78 -6.97 11.46 3.26
N PHE A 79 -6.56 12.57 3.88
CA PHE A 79 -7.47 13.56 4.46
C PHE A 79 -7.57 14.76 3.53
N LYS A 80 -8.76 15.35 3.43
CA LYS A 80 -9.06 16.46 2.54
C LYS A 80 -7.98 17.54 2.53
N ASP A 81 -7.58 18.05 3.69
CA ASP A 81 -6.68 19.21 3.76
C ASP A 81 -5.25 18.85 3.33
N VAL A 82 -4.80 17.63 3.62
CA VAL A 82 -3.48 17.14 3.19
C VAL A 82 -3.49 16.81 1.69
N ILE A 83 -4.58 16.23 1.18
CA ILE A 83 -4.77 16.04 -0.27
C ILE A 83 -4.73 17.39 -0.99
N GLN A 84 -5.39 18.42 -0.45
CA GLN A 84 -5.38 19.77 -1.03
C GLN A 84 -3.96 20.34 -1.12
N GLN A 85 -3.19 20.22 -0.05
CA GLN A 85 -1.79 20.67 -0.03
C GLN A 85 -0.95 19.98 -1.10
N CYS A 86 -1.04 18.65 -1.19
CA CYS A 86 -0.33 17.86 -2.19
C CYS A 86 -0.79 18.19 -3.61
N ALA A 87 -2.11 18.28 -3.84
CA ALA A 87 -2.71 18.56 -5.14
C ALA A 87 -2.25 19.91 -5.72
N GLN A 88 -2.20 20.96 -4.89
CA GLN A 88 -1.75 22.30 -5.31
C GLN A 88 -0.30 22.33 -5.80
N MET A 89 0.54 21.38 -5.39
CA MET A 89 1.94 21.28 -5.82
C MET A 89 2.10 20.65 -7.21
N ILE A 90 1.12 19.89 -7.66
CA ILE A 90 1.28 19.01 -8.82
C ILE A 90 0.36 19.35 -10.02
N ILE A 91 -0.57 20.31 -9.89
CA ILE A 91 -1.33 20.81 -11.02
C ILE A 91 -0.37 21.33 -12.11
N GLY A 92 -0.59 20.90 -13.36
CA GLY A 92 0.24 21.23 -14.52
C GLY A 92 1.43 20.30 -14.74
N GLN A 93 1.72 19.37 -13.82
CA GLN A 93 2.78 18.36 -13.99
C GLN A 93 2.37 17.28 -15.01
N ASP A 94 3.36 16.64 -15.64
CA ASP A 94 3.16 15.42 -16.44
C ASP A 94 2.81 14.23 -15.51
N PRO A 95 1.60 13.65 -15.63
CA PRO A 95 1.16 12.57 -14.74
C PRO A 95 1.98 11.28 -14.85
N PHE A 96 2.78 11.11 -15.92
CA PHE A 96 3.62 9.93 -16.09
C PHE A 96 4.92 9.99 -15.30
N ARG A 97 5.29 11.16 -14.77
CA ARG A 97 6.45 11.36 -13.91
C ARG A 97 6.13 11.02 -12.44
N ILE A 98 5.57 9.84 -12.20
CA ILE A 98 5.00 9.45 -10.90
C ILE A 98 6.03 9.57 -9.77
N GLU A 99 7.24 9.07 -9.95
CA GLU A 99 8.29 9.16 -8.92
C GLU A 99 8.68 10.62 -8.65
N HIS A 100 8.79 11.45 -9.69
CA HIS A 100 9.09 12.87 -9.51
C HIS A 100 7.98 13.60 -8.74
N ILE A 101 6.71 13.32 -9.07
CA ILE A 101 5.55 13.87 -8.38
C ILE A 101 5.54 13.41 -6.92
N TRP A 102 5.87 12.13 -6.68
CA TRP A 102 6.01 11.59 -5.34
C TRP A 102 7.05 12.35 -4.53
N GLN A 103 8.25 12.58 -5.11
CA GLN A 103 9.31 13.34 -4.47
C GLN A 103 8.93 14.80 -4.21
N LEU A 104 8.19 15.44 -5.13
CA LEU A 104 7.65 16.79 -4.91
C LEU A 104 6.75 16.84 -3.68
N MET A 105 5.82 15.92 -3.57
CA MET A 105 4.89 15.87 -2.44
C MET A 105 5.59 15.48 -1.13
N TYR A 106 6.54 14.54 -1.19
CA TYR A 106 7.24 14.03 -0.03
C TYR A 106 8.25 15.05 0.53
N ARG A 107 9.14 15.57 -0.34
CA ARG A 107 10.25 16.47 0.02
C ARG A 107 9.92 17.95 -0.07
N GLY A 108 8.82 18.32 -0.70
CA GLY A 108 8.43 19.70 -0.92
C GLY A 108 7.92 20.42 0.32
N MET A 109 7.98 19.80 1.48
CA MET A 109 7.64 20.40 2.77
C MET A 109 8.80 20.23 3.74
N PHE A 110 9.08 21.25 4.53
CA PHE A 110 10.19 21.25 5.49
C PHE A 110 10.06 20.15 6.56
N TYR A 111 8.88 20.02 7.13
CA TYR A 111 8.65 18.98 8.14
C TYR A 111 8.53 17.62 7.49
N PRO A 112 9.18 16.59 8.05
CA PRO A 112 9.08 15.22 7.55
C PRO A 112 7.62 14.81 7.40
N PRO A 113 7.29 14.02 6.38
CA PRO A 113 5.93 13.51 6.25
C PRO A 113 5.61 12.61 7.44
N GLY A 114 4.46 12.87 8.07
CA GLY A 114 3.85 11.93 8.99
C GLY A 114 2.96 10.96 8.24
N ARG A 115 2.35 10.01 8.94
CA ARG A 115 1.48 8.98 8.33
C ARG A 115 0.30 9.57 7.58
N GLU A 116 -0.32 10.61 8.10
CA GLU A 116 -1.43 11.31 7.45
C GLU A 116 -1.04 11.87 6.09
N LYS A 117 0.17 12.42 5.98
CA LYS A 117 0.69 12.91 4.71
C LYS A 117 0.98 11.76 3.75
N LEU A 118 1.55 10.67 4.23
CA LEU A 118 1.79 9.48 3.41
C LEU A 118 0.50 8.89 2.86
N LEU A 119 -0.59 8.87 3.64
CA LEU A 119 -1.92 8.48 3.14
C LEU A 119 -2.37 9.35 1.96
N ALA A 120 -2.13 10.67 2.02
CA ALA A 120 -2.49 11.57 0.93
C ALA A 120 -1.59 11.39 -0.29
N VAL A 121 -0.27 11.27 -0.08
CA VAL A 121 0.71 10.99 -1.15
C VAL A 121 0.37 9.67 -1.84
N GLY A 122 0.07 8.62 -1.06
CA GLY A 122 -0.28 7.29 -1.57
C GLY A 122 -1.57 7.28 -2.37
N ALA A 123 -2.61 8.00 -1.92
CA ALA A 123 -3.86 8.10 -2.66
C ALA A 123 -3.68 8.82 -4.01
N ILE A 124 -2.92 9.91 -4.05
CA ILE A 124 -2.59 10.62 -5.29
C ILE A 124 -1.73 9.75 -6.21
N GLU A 125 -0.74 9.07 -5.67
CA GLU A 125 0.16 8.21 -6.43
C GLU A 125 -0.57 7.00 -7.03
N MET A 126 -1.47 6.40 -6.28
CA MET A 126 -2.38 5.35 -6.76
C MET A 126 -3.21 5.84 -7.96
N ALA A 127 -3.78 7.05 -7.86
CA ALA A 127 -4.53 7.67 -8.96
C ALA A 127 -3.66 7.91 -10.20
N LEU A 128 -2.40 8.28 -10.04
CA LEU A 128 -1.46 8.45 -11.14
C LEU A 128 -1.12 7.12 -11.84
N TRP A 129 -0.98 6.02 -11.09
CA TRP A 129 -0.78 4.69 -11.67
C TRP A 129 -2.01 4.22 -12.44
N ASP A 130 -3.20 4.39 -11.87
CA ASP A 130 -4.44 4.06 -12.54
C ASP A 130 -4.61 4.85 -13.84
N LEU A 131 -4.36 6.17 -13.81
CA LEU A 131 -4.37 7.04 -14.97
C LEU A 131 -3.37 6.56 -16.02
N LYS A 132 -2.14 6.26 -15.64
CA LYS A 132 -1.10 5.84 -16.57
C LYS A 132 -1.43 4.51 -17.23
N GLY A 133 -1.94 3.54 -16.46
CA GLY A 133 -2.39 2.26 -17.00
C GLY A 133 -3.55 2.43 -17.99
N LYS A 134 -4.55 3.25 -17.66
CA LYS A 134 -5.67 3.59 -18.57
C LYS A 134 -5.20 4.30 -19.83
N ALA A 135 -4.30 5.28 -19.72
CA ALA A 135 -3.77 6.00 -20.87
C ALA A 135 -2.98 5.10 -21.83
N LEU A 136 -2.32 4.07 -21.32
CA LEU A 136 -1.53 3.12 -22.11
C LEU A 136 -2.32 1.86 -22.50
N GLY A 137 -3.54 1.68 -21.99
CA GLY A 137 -4.38 0.52 -22.27
C GLY A 137 -3.88 -0.78 -21.62
N VAL A 138 -3.10 -0.71 -20.52
CA VAL A 138 -2.51 -1.88 -19.87
C VAL A 138 -2.79 -1.88 -18.35
N PRO A 139 -2.82 -3.05 -17.71
CA PRO A 139 -2.95 -3.14 -16.26
C PRO A 139 -1.67 -2.61 -15.56
N VAL A 140 -1.82 -2.13 -14.33
CA VAL A 140 -0.70 -1.52 -13.59
C VAL A 140 0.43 -2.53 -13.33
N TYR A 141 0.14 -3.81 -13.10
CA TYR A 141 1.20 -4.81 -12.86
C TYR A 141 2.15 -4.97 -14.06
N ASP A 142 1.68 -4.77 -15.30
CA ASP A 142 2.55 -4.79 -16.48
C ASP A 142 3.56 -3.62 -16.47
N LEU A 143 3.13 -2.46 -16.00
CA LEU A 143 4.00 -1.29 -15.83
C LEU A 143 4.98 -1.42 -14.66
N LEU A 144 4.66 -2.28 -13.69
CA LEU A 144 5.51 -2.58 -12.53
C LEU A 144 6.51 -3.72 -12.79
N GLY A 145 6.58 -4.24 -14.02
CA GLY A 145 7.55 -5.26 -14.43
C GLY A 145 6.93 -6.58 -14.90
N GLY A 146 5.62 -6.68 -14.92
CA GLY A 146 4.89 -7.87 -15.34
C GLY A 146 4.56 -8.83 -14.20
N ALA A 147 3.67 -9.78 -14.48
CA ALA A 147 3.21 -10.75 -13.52
C ALA A 147 4.30 -11.76 -13.13
N THR A 148 4.49 -11.98 -11.85
CA THR A 148 5.34 -13.03 -11.27
C THR A 148 4.52 -14.22 -10.75
N ARG A 149 3.20 -14.07 -10.66
CA ARG A 149 2.24 -15.08 -10.17
C ARG A 149 0.86 -14.84 -10.77
N ASP A 150 0.04 -15.88 -10.82
CA ASP A 150 -1.31 -15.81 -11.42
C ASP A 150 -2.35 -15.33 -10.39
N TYR A 151 -2.10 -15.56 -9.11
CA TYR A 151 -2.98 -15.17 -7.99
C TYR A 151 -2.20 -14.90 -6.72
N ILE A 152 -2.85 -14.23 -5.78
CA ILE A 152 -2.37 -14.05 -4.42
C ILE A 152 -3.33 -14.78 -3.48
N GLU A 153 -2.79 -15.63 -2.59
CA GLU A 153 -3.59 -16.24 -1.53
C GLU A 153 -4.06 -15.19 -0.54
N CYS A 154 -5.24 -15.42 0.06
CA CYS A 154 -5.81 -14.53 1.05
C CYS A 154 -5.87 -15.18 2.42
N TYR A 155 -5.88 -14.34 3.43
CA TYR A 155 -6.30 -14.70 4.77
C TYR A 155 -7.44 -13.80 5.21
N ALA A 156 -8.26 -14.27 6.16
CA ALA A 156 -9.40 -13.51 6.64
C ALA A 156 -9.19 -13.04 8.08
N THR A 157 -9.48 -11.75 8.30
CA THR A 157 -9.62 -11.17 9.64
C THR A 157 -11.09 -11.21 10.02
N GLY A 158 -11.45 -12.19 10.87
CA GLY A 158 -12.84 -12.59 11.01
C GLY A 158 -13.37 -13.26 9.74
N TYR A 159 -14.48 -13.99 9.84
CA TYR A 159 -15.11 -14.63 8.69
C TYR A 159 -16.60 -14.77 8.90
N GLY A 160 -17.38 -14.47 7.86
CA GLY A 160 -18.82 -14.60 7.86
C GLY A 160 -19.54 -13.57 8.75
N ALA A 161 -20.82 -13.33 8.46
CA ALA A 161 -21.64 -12.33 9.14
C ALA A 161 -22.44 -12.90 10.32
N SER A 162 -22.48 -14.23 10.51
CA SER A 162 -23.31 -14.85 11.53
C SER A 162 -22.72 -14.66 12.93
N LYS A 163 -23.40 -13.86 13.75
CA LYS A 163 -23.08 -13.71 15.18
C LYS A 163 -23.48 -14.95 16.02
N ALA A 164 -24.20 -15.90 15.45
CA ALA A 164 -24.67 -17.10 16.13
C ALA A 164 -23.59 -18.21 16.20
N ALA A 165 -22.66 -18.23 15.26
CA ALA A 165 -21.56 -19.17 15.27
C ALA A 165 -20.41 -18.70 16.18
N SER A 166 -19.74 -19.64 16.85
CA SER A 166 -18.53 -19.31 17.60
C SER A 166 -17.42 -18.82 16.65
N GLU A 167 -16.46 -18.06 17.18
CA GLU A 167 -15.31 -17.64 16.38
C GLU A 167 -14.51 -18.84 15.86
N TYR A 168 -14.44 -19.89 16.63
CA TYR A 168 -13.74 -21.14 16.27
C TYR A 168 -14.43 -21.87 15.11
N ASP A 169 -15.77 -21.85 15.04
CA ASP A 169 -16.51 -22.43 13.90
C ASP A 169 -16.35 -21.55 12.66
N ARG A 170 -16.37 -20.23 12.79
CA ARG A 170 -16.08 -19.32 11.68
C ARG A 170 -14.66 -19.52 11.14
N ALA A 171 -13.68 -19.82 11.99
CA ALA A 171 -12.33 -20.15 11.56
C ALA A 171 -12.29 -21.44 10.73
N LYS A 172 -13.04 -22.50 11.12
CA LYS A 172 -13.17 -23.72 10.30
C LYS A 172 -13.79 -23.42 8.94
N ASP A 173 -14.89 -22.64 8.92
CA ASP A 173 -15.58 -22.27 7.69
C ASP A 173 -14.69 -21.44 6.77
N CYS A 174 -13.87 -20.55 7.34
CA CYS A 174 -12.89 -19.77 6.62
C CYS A 174 -11.87 -20.65 5.87
N LEU A 175 -11.30 -21.63 6.57
CA LEU A 175 -10.35 -22.58 5.97
C LEU A 175 -11.03 -23.48 4.91
N ALA A 176 -12.26 -23.91 5.17
CA ALA A 176 -13.05 -24.68 4.23
C ALA A 176 -13.40 -23.89 2.96
N ALA A 177 -13.51 -22.54 3.06
CA ALA A 177 -13.70 -21.65 1.93
C ALA A 177 -12.41 -21.37 1.13
N GLY A 178 -11.28 -21.97 1.51
CA GLY A 178 -10.01 -21.90 0.79
C GLY A 178 -9.04 -20.81 1.24
N PHE A 179 -9.35 -20.07 2.30
CA PHE A 179 -8.40 -19.10 2.86
C PHE A 179 -7.18 -19.79 3.46
N ARG A 180 -6.01 -19.17 3.34
CA ARG A 180 -4.75 -19.74 3.81
C ARG A 180 -4.65 -19.81 5.32
N THR A 181 -5.21 -18.86 6.03
CA THR A 181 -5.23 -18.79 7.48
C THR A 181 -6.35 -17.88 7.96
N TYR A 182 -6.81 -18.11 9.19
CA TYR A 182 -7.76 -17.26 9.89
C TYR A 182 -7.03 -16.38 10.89
N ARG A 183 -7.20 -15.06 10.85
CA ARG A 183 -6.64 -14.15 11.85
C ARG A 183 -7.68 -13.82 12.90
N THR A 184 -7.36 -14.09 14.15
CA THR A 184 -8.11 -13.69 15.34
C THR A 184 -7.47 -12.48 16.01
N GLY A 185 -8.16 -11.88 16.98
CA GLY A 185 -7.66 -10.80 17.83
C GLY A 185 -7.45 -11.22 19.29
N PRO A 186 -6.89 -10.33 20.10
CA PRO A 186 -6.70 -10.58 21.52
C PRO A 186 -8.04 -10.46 22.26
N THR A 187 -8.13 -11.12 23.40
CA THR A 187 -9.30 -11.02 24.26
C THR A 187 -9.29 -9.77 25.13
N GLY A 188 -10.47 -9.28 25.52
CA GLY A 188 -10.63 -8.13 26.41
C GLY A 188 -10.61 -6.76 25.69
N GLY A 189 -10.84 -5.70 26.47
CA GLY A 189 -10.77 -4.33 25.96
C GLY A 189 -12.03 -3.83 25.25
N ASN A 190 -13.19 -3.97 25.87
CA ASN A 190 -14.45 -3.45 25.30
C ASN A 190 -14.67 -1.93 25.53
N GLY A 191 -13.64 -1.21 25.98
CA GLY A 191 -13.70 0.23 26.20
C GLY A 191 -14.37 0.67 27.51
N ASP A 192 -15.35 -0.06 27.99
CA ASP A 192 -16.15 0.28 29.18
C ASP A 192 -15.61 -0.29 30.49
N GLN A 193 -14.59 -1.16 30.40
CA GLN A 193 -13.96 -1.80 31.55
C GLN A 193 -12.45 -1.55 31.55
N PRO A 194 -11.82 -1.42 32.73
CA PRO A 194 -10.37 -1.35 32.84
C PRO A 194 -9.72 -2.57 32.15
N PHE A 195 -8.61 -2.34 31.46
CA PHE A 195 -7.82 -3.41 30.85
C PHE A 195 -6.88 -4.00 31.89
N ASP A 196 -7.22 -5.14 32.48
CA ASP A 196 -6.33 -5.87 33.38
C ASP A 196 -5.33 -6.69 32.54
N PHE A 197 -4.05 -6.33 32.61
CA PHE A 197 -3.00 -6.97 31.82
C PHE A 197 -2.84 -8.45 32.15
N TYR A 198 -2.83 -8.81 33.44
CA TYR A 198 -2.64 -10.21 33.85
C TYR A 198 -3.77 -11.09 33.39
N GLU A 199 -5.00 -10.65 33.60
CA GLU A 199 -6.19 -11.38 33.18
C GLU A 199 -6.25 -11.53 31.66
N ASN A 200 -5.97 -10.46 30.93
CA ASN A 200 -6.04 -10.47 29.45
C ASN A 200 -4.89 -11.27 28.80
N VAL A 201 -3.70 -11.36 29.41
CA VAL A 201 -2.64 -12.30 28.99
C VAL A 201 -3.14 -13.73 29.08
N GLN A 202 -3.72 -14.14 30.22
CA GLN A 202 -4.21 -15.50 30.41
C GLN A 202 -5.35 -15.84 29.44
N LYS A 203 -6.34 -14.95 29.32
CA LYS A 203 -7.48 -15.13 28.41
C LYS A 203 -7.02 -15.23 26.96
N THR A 204 -6.02 -14.44 26.55
CA THR A 204 -5.48 -14.47 25.19
C THR A 204 -4.78 -15.81 24.91
N ILE A 205 -3.98 -16.31 25.86
CA ILE A 205 -3.32 -17.63 25.74
C ILE A 205 -4.36 -18.75 25.62
N GLU A 206 -5.36 -18.77 26.50
CA GLU A 206 -6.46 -19.76 26.45
C GLU A 206 -7.24 -19.68 25.13
N HIS A 207 -7.48 -18.47 24.62
CA HIS A 207 -8.14 -18.26 23.34
C HIS A 207 -7.32 -18.85 22.19
N CYS A 208 -6.00 -18.64 22.15
CA CYS A 208 -5.12 -19.23 21.17
C CYS A 208 -5.11 -20.77 21.24
N GLN A 209 -5.11 -21.34 22.44
CA GLN A 209 -5.19 -22.80 22.64
C GLN A 209 -6.51 -23.37 22.10
N LYS A 210 -7.64 -22.70 22.34
CA LYS A 210 -8.95 -23.09 21.82
C LYS A 210 -9.01 -22.95 20.29
N MET A 211 -8.39 -21.90 19.74
CA MET A 211 -8.30 -21.71 18.29
C MET A 211 -7.50 -22.82 17.65
N ASP A 212 -6.34 -23.14 18.19
CA ASP A 212 -5.49 -24.25 17.74
C ASP A 212 -6.22 -25.60 17.80
N ALA A 213 -6.91 -25.88 18.91
CA ALA A 213 -7.73 -27.08 19.05
C ALA A 213 -8.85 -27.17 18.02
N ALA A 214 -9.40 -26.04 17.59
CA ALA A 214 -10.51 -25.98 16.63
C ALA A 214 -10.06 -26.21 15.18
N VAL A 215 -8.95 -25.57 14.75
CA VAL A 215 -8.52 -25.58 13.34
C VAL A 215 -7.21 -26.37 13.12
N GLY A 216 -6.57 -26.85 14.17
CA GLY A 216 -5.23 -27.43 14.15
C GLY A 216 -4.15 -26.38 13.93
N GLY A 217 -2.94 -26.66 14.42
CA GLY A 217 -1.77 -25.81 14.23
C GLY A 217 -1.30 -25.74 12.77
N LYS A 218 -0.01 -25.60 12.57
CA LYS A 218 0.64 -25.56 11.25
C LYS A 218 0.25 -24.33 10.42
N GLY A 219 0.01 -23.20 11.09
CA GLY A 219 -0.31 -21.92 10.45
C GLY A 219 -1.74 -21.83 9.89
N ASN A 220 -2.68 -22.60 10.43
CA ASN A 220 -4.09 -22.47 10.09
C ASN A 220 -4.74 -21.23 10.73
N TRP A 221 -4.11 -20.68 11.75
CA TRP A 221 -4.54 -19.45 12.41
C TRP A 221 -3.37 -18.51 12.68
N ALA A 222 -3.69 -17.25 12.85
CA ALA A 222 -2.78 -16.19 13.27
C ALA A 222 -3.48 -15.34 14.33
N ILE A 223 -2.72 -14.56 15.08
CA ILE A 223 -3.26 -13.62 16.05
C ILE A 223 -2.63 -12.25 15.87
N ASP A 224 -3.47 -11.23 15.97
CA ASP A 224 -3.07 -9.83 16.09
C ASP A 224 -3.22 -9.40 17.55
N LEU A 225 -2.12 -9.06 18.21
CA LEU A 225 -2.15 -8.53 19.57
C LEU A 225 -2.55 -7.05 19.61
N HIS A 226 -2.58 -6.42 18.42
CA HIS A 226 -3.09 -5.07 18.18
C HIS A 226 -2.51 -4.04 19.17
N THR A 227 -1.22 -4.16 19.47
CA THR A 227 -0.42 -3.29 20.35
C THR A 227 -0.97 -3.13 21.79
N ARG A 228 -1.81 -4.04 22.24
CA ARG A 228 -2.47 -3.96 23.56
C ARG A 228 -1.55 -4.31 24.73
N PHE A 229 -0.40 -4.93 24.46
CA PHE A 229 0.50 -5.43 25.47
C PHE A 229 1.87 -4.74 25.39
N ASP A 230 2.53 -4.64 26.54
CA ASP A 230 3.91 -4.26 26.61
C ASP A 230 4.84 -5.45 26.36
N THR A 231 6.14 -5.19 26.22
CA THR A 231 7.14 -6.23 25.87
C THR A 231 7.06 -7.47 26.73
N THR A 232 6.92 -7.32 28.05
CA THR A 232 6.89 -8.46 28.99
C THR A 232 5.67 -9.34 28.77
N ASP A 233 4.50 -8.76 28.60
CA ASP A 233 3.25 -9.48 28.47
C ASP A 233 3.07 -10.05 27.05
N GLY A 234 3.47 -9.31 26.03
CA GLY A 234 3.54 -9.83 24.67
C GLY A 234 4.46 -11.04 24.56
N LEU A 235 5.62 -11.00 25.21
CA LEU A 235 6.55 -12.14 25.24
C LEU A 235 5.98 -13.35 26.02
N LYS A 236 5.24 -13.15 27.10
CA LYS A 236 4.54 -14.26 27.79
C LYS A 236 3.57 -14.96 26.85
N ILE A 237 2.77 -14.19 26.10
CA ILE A 237 1.85 -14.75 25.12
C ILE A 237 2.62 -15.50 24.04
N CYS A 238 3.60 -14.87 23.39
CA CYS A 238 4.39 -15.50 22.33
C CYS A 238 5.01 -16.83 22.77
N LYS A 239 5.64 -16.88 23.94
CA LYS A 239 6.24 -18.12 24.46
C LYS A 239 5.20 -19.20 24.74
N ALA A 240 4.03 -18.85 25.26
CA ALA A 240 2.98 -19.80 25.57
C ALA A 240 2.36 -20.45 24.32
N ILE A 241 2.34 -19.71 23.19
CA ILE A 241 1.73 -20.19 21.93
C ILE A 241 2.74 -20.67 20.90
N GLU A 242 4.03 -20.57 21.15
CA GLU A 242 5.09 -20.95 20.20
C GLU A 242 4.95 -22.41 19.72
N ALA A 243 4.65 -23.33 20.64
CA ALA A 243 4.43 -24.73 20.32
C ALA A 243 3.18 -25.01 19.48
N LEU A 244 2.22 -24.09 19.46
CA LEU A 244 1.00 -24.18 18.66
C LEU A 244 1.22 -23.79 17.18
N GLN A 245 2.39 -23.22 16.85
CA GLN A 245 2.79 -22.87 15.49
C GLN A 245 1.76 -21.98 14.74
N PRO A 246 1.40 -20.78 15.27
CA PRO A 246 0.56 -19.84 14.53
C PRO A 246 1.22 -19.44 13.21
N TYR A 247 0.43 -19.00 12.23
CA TYR A 247 0.99 -18.49 10.98
C TYR A 247 1.84 -17.23 11.22
N PHE A 248 1.36 -16.32 12.06
CA PHE A 248 2.09 -15.18 12.61
C PHE A 248 1.46 -14.68 13.93
N VAL A 249 2.25 -13.90 14.65
CA VAL A 249 1.80 -13.03 15.73
C VAL A 249 2.05 -11.60 15.30
N GLU A 250 0.98 -10.82 15.24
CA GLU A 250 0.99 -9.45 14.74
C GLU A 250 1.03 -8.45 15.89
N ASP A 251 1.73 -7.33 15.63
CA ASP A 251 1.75 -6.11 16.44
C ASP A 251 1.86 -6.37 17.96
N ILE A 252 2.92 -7.11 18.32
CA ILE A 252 3.18 -7.54 19.72
C ILE A 252 3.27 -6.33 20.65
N ILE A 253 3.87 -5.24 20.17
CA ILE A 253 4.07 -3.98 20.91
C ILE A 253 3.74 -2.79 20.00
N ARG A 254 3.68 -1.61 20.61
CA ARG A 254 3.46 -0.33 19.92
C ARG A 254 4.64 0.04 19.02
N SER A 255 4.34 0.82 17.99
CA SER A 255 5.30 1.17 16.92
C SER A 255 6.29 2.30 17.27
N GLU A 256 6.14 2.97 18.42
CA GLU A 256 6.97 4.14 18.76
C GLU A 256 8.45 3.81 18.94
N ASN A 257 8.77 2.56 19.29
CA ASN A 257 10.16 2.11 19.45
C ASN A 257 10.40 0.76 18.78
N PRO A 258 10.67 0.73 17.47
CA PRO A 258 10.91 -0.50 16.73
C PRO A 258 12.14 -1.28 17.22
N GLY A 259 13.10 -0.61 17.84
CA GLY A 259 14.30 -1.25 18.40
C GLY A 259 14.04 -2.32 19.47
N VAL A 260 12.88 -2.27 20.13
CA VAL A 260 12.47 -3.29 21.11
C VAL A 260 12.26 -4.66 20.46
N TYR A 261 11.94 -4.73 19.18
CA TYR A 261 11.84 -5.99 18.45
C TYR A 261 13.15 -6.79 18.43
N LYS A 262 14.31 -6.16 18.65
CA LYS A 262 15.60 -6.87 18.85
C LYS A 262 15.54 -7.80 20.06
N THR A 263 14.96 -7.33 21.14
CA THR A 263 14.77 -8.15 22.37
C THR A 263 13.72 -9.22 22.14
N ILE A 264 12.59 -8.86 21.52
CA ILE A 264 11.50 -9.80 21.24
C ILE A 264 12.01 -10.96 20.38
N ARG A 265 12.71 -10.66 19.28
CA ARG A 265 13.24 -11.68 18.36
C ARG A 265 14.22 -12.63 19.01
N GLN A 266 15.02 -12.19 19.99
CA GLN A 266 15.94 -13.05 20.73
C GLN A 266 15.23 -14.01 21.70
N MET A 267 13.99 -13.74 22.07
CA MET A 267 13.28 -14.45 23.13
C MET A 267 12.15 -15.36 22.66
N THR A 268 11.78 -15.31 21.38
CA THR A 268 10.72 -16.16 20.80
C THR A 268 11.01 -16.50 19.34
N ASN A 269 10.53 -17.67 18.91
CA ASN A 269 10.60 -18.13 17.51
C ASN A 269 9.25 -18.05 16.80
N VAL A 270 8.21 -17.47 17.40
CA VAL A 270 6.96 -17.25 16.66
C VAL A 270 7.22 -16.37 15.44
N PRO A 271 6.59 -16.64 14.28
CA PRO A 271 6.67 -15.73 13.16
C PRO A 271 6.05 -14.38 13.51
N ILE A 272 6.80 -13.30 13.33
CA ILE A 272 6.38 -11.93 13.71
C ILE A 272 5.93 -11.17 12.49
N ALA A 273 4.74 -10.55 12.57
CA ALA A 273 4.18 -9.69 11.55
C ALA A 273 4.01 -8.26 12.08
N VAL A 274 4.55 -7.26 11.36
CA VAL A 274 4.47 -5.85 11.75
C VAL A 274 4.38 -4.98 10.50
N GLY A 275 3.61 -3.89 10.56
CA GLY A 275 3.68 -2.93 9.48
C GLY A 275 2.49 -2.00 9.31
N GLU A 276 1.29 -2.31 9.77
CA GLU A 276 0.11 -1.46 9.56
C GLU A 276 0.25 -0.07 10.18
N GLN A 277 1.02 0.05 11.26
CA GLN A 277 1.31 1.32 11.94
C GLN A 277 2.51 2.05 11.35
N TYR A 278 3.20 1.48 10.37
CA TYR A 278 4.38 2.07 9.72
C TYR A 278 4.01 2.73 8.40
N GLY A 279 4.86 3.68 8.00
CA GLY A 279 4.70 4.44 6.77
C GLY A 279 5.62 3.95 5.64
N ASP A 280 6.58 4.80 5.25
CA ASP A 280 7.48 4.55 4.13
C ASP A 280 8.62 3.55 4.45
N ARG A 281 9.49 3.34 3.45
CA ARG A 281 10.65 2.43 3.58
C ARG A 281 11.62 2.81 4.70
N TRP A 282 11.78 4.10 5.01
CA TRP A 282 12.70 4.52 6.08
C TRP A 282 12.15 4.16 7.45
N ASP A 283 10.83 4.21 7.61
CA ASP A 283 10.15 3.90 8.86
C ASP A 283 10.24 2.40 9.21
N ILE A 284 10.12 1.51 8.20
CA ILE A 284 10.15 0.03 8.39
C ILE A 284 11.55 -0.58 8.23
N ASN A 285 12.52 0.16 7.67
CA ASN A 285 13.80 -0.39 7.24
C ASN A 285 14.57 -1.12 8.35
N GLU A 286 14.58 -0.56 9.58
CA GLU A 286 15.27 -1.21 10.71
C GLU A 286 14.75 -2.61 11.00
N LEU A 287 13.44 -2.82 10.90
CA LEU A 287 12.82 -4.13 11.13
C LEU A 287 13.20 -5.13 10.04
N ILE A 288 13.31 -4.68 8.79
CA ILE A 288 13.65 -5.52 7.64
C ILE A 288 15.14 -5.86 7.64
N GLU A 289 16.02 -4.87 7.68
CA GLU A 289 17.48 -5.06 7.58
C GLU A 289 18.03 -5.94 8.71
N ASN A 290 17.50 -5.80 9.91
CA ASN A 290 17.92 -6.61 11.05
C ASN A 290 17.14 -7.92 11.19
N ARG A 291 16.23 -8.27 10.25
CA ARG A 291 15.39 -9.46 10.26
C ARG A 291 14.62 -9.63 11.58
N LEU A 292 14.06 -8.54 12.07
CA LEU A 292 13.32 -8.53 13.33
C LEU A 292 11.88 -9.02 13.15
N ILE A 293 11.42 -9.10 11.90
CA ILE A 293 10.10 -9.56 11.50
C ILE A 293 10.22 -10.64 10.42
N ASP A 294 9.21 -11.49 10.31
CA ASP A 294 9.07 -12.52 9.26
C ASP A 294 8.14 -12.08 8.15
N TYR A 295 7.21 -11.16 8.48
CA TYR A 295 6.23 -10.62 7.55
C TYR A 295 6.10 -9.11 7.72
N SER A 296 6.18 -8.39 6.60
CA SER A 296 5.83 -6.97 6.53
C SER A 296 4.32 -6.83 6.28
N ARG A 297 3.64 -6.07 7.15
CA ARG A 297 2.23 -5.74 7.04
C ARG A 297 1.98 -4.35 6.46
N ILE A 298 3.04 -3.68 6.02
CA ILE A 298 2.91 -2.36 5.41
C ILE A 298 2.02 -2.42 4.18
N THR A 299 1.20 -1.40 3.98
CA THR A 299 0.16 -1.41 2.97
C THR A 299 0.06 -0.10 2.22
N THR A 300 -0.73 -0.05 1.17
CA THR A 300 -1.09 1.18 0.46
C THR A 300 -2.49 1.64 0.91
N PRO A 301 -2.74 2.95 1.06
CA PRO A 301 -1.88 4.09 0.78
C PRO A 301 -0.87 4.43 1.90
N ASN A 302 -0.88 3.74 3.02
CA ASN A 302 -0.08 4.05 4.23
C ASN A 302 1.42 4.21 3.93
N SER A 303 1.95 3.38 3.02
CA SER A 303 3.35 3.46 2.58
C SER A 303 3.68 4.69 1.71
N GLY A 304 2.67 5.44 1.27
CA GLY A 304 2.84 6.51 0.29
C GLY A 304 2.65 6.07 -1.16
N GLY A 305 2.08 4.88 -1.41
CA GLY A 305 1.64 4.41 -2.73
C GLY A 305 2.34 3.15 -3.23
N LEU A 306 2.04 2.80 -4.49
CA LEU A 306 2.48 1.55 -5.12
C LEU A 306 4.00 1.49 -5.35
N ASN A 307 4.62 2.61 -5.77
CA ASN A 307 6.07 2.68 -5.96
C ASN A 307 6.82 2.42 -4.67
N GLU A 308 6.37 3.04 -3.58
CA GLU A 308 7.01 2.89 -2.29
C GLU A 308 6.83 1.45 -1.77
N LEU A 309 5.62 0.90 -1.89
CA LEU A 309 5.36 -0.48 -1.52
C LEU A 309 6.18 -1.48 -2.39
N LYS A 310 6.39 -1.18 -3.68
CA LYS A 310 7.25 -1.98 -4.55
C LYS A 310 8.72 -1.97 -4.11
N LYS A 311 9.23 -0.81 -3.64
CA LYS A 311 10.60 -0.69 -3.07
C LYS A 311 10.72 -1.49 -1.78
N ILE A 312 9.70 -1.43 -0.91
CA ILE A 312 9.64 -2.23 0.31
C ILE A 312 9.57 -3.73 -0.01
N ALA A 313 8.82 -4.13 -1.05
CA ALA A 313 8.79 -5.51 -1.51
C ALA A 313 10.17 -6.01 -1.95
N ALA A 314 10.97 -5.18 -2.61
CA ALA A 314 12.34 -5.52 -3.00
C ALA A 314 13.28 -5.65 -1.77
N LEU A 315 13.10 -4.81 -0.75
CA LEU A 315 13.82 -4.96 0.53
C LEU A 315 13.42 -6.26 1.23
N CYS A 316 12.14 -6.58 1.29
CA CYS A 316 11.64 -7.83 1.86
C CYS A 316 12.20 -9.05 1.12
N GLU A 317 12.24 -9.02 -0.21
CA GLU A 317 12.79 -10.11 -1.02
C GLU A 317 14.26 -10.39 -0.70
N THR A 318 15.09 -9.34 -0.59
CA THR A 318 16.51 -9.48 -0.28
C THR A 318 16.80 -9.99 1.14
N HIS A 319 15.83 -9.88 2.04
CA HIS A 319 15.94 -10.30 3.45
C HIS A 319 15.10 -11.55 3.79
N TYR A 320 14.49 -12.18 2.78
CA TYR A 320 13.61 -13.36 2.93
C TYR A 320 12.41 -13.11 3.84
N ILE A 321 11.86 -11.90 3.82
CA ILE A 321 10.67 -11.49 4.57
C ILE A 321 9.45 -11.59 3.64
N GLY A 322 8.37 -12.18 4.13
CA GLY A 322 7.09 -12.24 3.43
C GLY A 322 6.35 -10.90 3.46
N MET A 323 5.39 -10.71 2.56
CA MET A 323 4.50 -9.55 2.56
C MET A 323 3.05 -9.99 2.75
N ILE A 324 2.43 -9.49 3.81
CA ILE A 324 1.03 -9.74 4.16
C ILE A 324 0.32 -8.41 4.50
N PRO A 325 0.20 -7.48 3.53
CA PRO A 325 -0.28 -6.12 3.78
C PRO A 325 -1.62 -6.08 4.50
N HIS A 326 -1.75 -5.12 5.40
CA HIS A 326 -3.01 -4.81 6.07
C HIS A 326 -4.07 -4.34 5.06
N PHE A 327 -5.33 -4.75 5.25
CA PHE A 327 -6.44 -4.22 4.47
C PHE A 327 -6.65 -2.72 4.76
N THR A 328 -7.04 -1.95 3.74
CA THR A 328 -7.33 -0.52 3.90
C THR A 328 -8.66 -0.13 3.28
N GLY A 329 -8.91 -0.58 2.08
CA GLY A 329 -10.15 -0.34 1.38
C GLY A 329 -10.20 -1.09 0.05
N PRO A 330 -11.33 -1.04 -0.66
CA PRO A 330 -11.53 -1.84 -1.87
C PRO A 330 -10.55 -1.49 -3.00
N LEU A 331 -10.31 -0.20 -3.25
CA LEU A 331 -9.38 0.22 -4.30
C LEU A 331 -7.93 -0.06 -3.91
N SER A 332 -7.61 0.09 -2.62
CA SER A 332 -6.30 -0.31 -2.07
C SER A 332 -6.08 -1.81 -2.22
N THR A 333 -7.11 -2.65 -2.03
CA THR A 333 -7.03 -4.09 -2.29
C THR A 333 -6.70 -4.38 -3.76
N ALA A 334 -7.35 -3.67 -4.70
CA ALA A 334 -7.01 -3.78 -6.12
C ALA A 334 -5.54 -3.40 -6.38
N ALA A 335 -5.07 -2.29 -5.80
CA ALA A 335 -3.67 -1.86 -5.91
C ALA A 335 -2.67 -2.89 -5.35
N LEU A 336 -3.00 -3.52 -4.21
CA LEU A 336 -2.18 -4.59 -3.62
C LEU A 336 -2.05 -5.79 -4.55
N VAL A 337 -3.11 -6.18 -5.27
CA VAL A 337 -3.05 -7.26 -6.27
C VAL A 337 -2.02 -6.93 -7.35
N HIS A 338 -1.96 -5.69 -7.83
CA HIS A 338 -0.98 -5.28 -8.84
C HIS A 338 0.47 -5.29 -8.29
N VAL A 339 0.69 -4.76 -7.10
CA VAL A 339 2.04 -4.72 -6.50
C VAL A 339 2.54 -6.12 -6.17
N LEU A 340 1.76 -6.92 -5.45
CA LEU A 340 2.17 -8.28 -5.07
C LEU A 340 2.21 -9.22 -6.28
N GLY A 341 1.33 -9.02 -7.25
CA GLY A 341 1.32 -9.76 -8.51
C GLY A 341 2.57 -9.55 -9.36
N SER A 342 3.22 -8.39 -9.23
CA SER A 342 4.47 -8.05 -9.95
C SER A 342 5.73 -8.10 -9.06
N SER A 343 5.64 -8.58 -7.82
CA SER A 343 6.74 -8.67 -6.87
C SER A 343 6.98 -10.11 -6.46
N ASN A 344 8.18 -10.43 -5.97
CA ASN A 344 8.54 -11.80 -5.62
C ASN A 344 9.10 -12.01 -4.19
N PRO A 345 8.57 -11.35 -3.13
CA PRO A 345 8.87 -11.77 -1.77
C PRO A 345 8.46 -13.22 -1.54
N THR A 346 9.12 -13.90 -0.63
CA THR A 346 9.02 -15.36 -0.44
C THR A 346 7.59 -15.84 -0.19
N ARG A 347 6.81 -15.08 0.56
CA ARG A 347 5.40 -15.37 0.88
C ARG A 347 4.60 -14.09 0.75
N CYS A 348 3.48 -14.16 0.01
CA CYS A 348 2.56 -13.05 -0.14
C CYS A 348 1.14 -13.52 0.17
N LEU A 349 0.47 -12.81 1.05
CA LEU A 349 -0.96 -12.96 1.29
C LEU A 349 -1.63 -11.59 1.23
N ILE A 350 -2.91 -11.55 0.91
CA ILE A 350 -3.73 -10.35 1.08
C ILE A 350 -4.76 -10.57 2.18
N GLU A 351 -4.89 -9.59 3.05
CA GLU A 351 -5.90 -9.59 4.10
C GLU A 351 -7.26 -9.19 3.56
N LEU A 352 -8.29 -9.97 3.91
CA LEU A 352 -9.69 -9.62 3.65
C LEU A 352 -10.47 -9.57 4.96
N ALA A 353 -10.93 -8.38 5.33
CA ALA A 353 -11.81 -8.20 6.49
C ALA A 353 -13.15 -8.91 6.27
N GLY A 354 -13.56 -9.75 7.21
CA GLY A 354 -14.78 -10.55 7.08
C GLY A 354 -14.72 -11.65 6.03
N GLY A 355 -13.58 -11.85 5.34
CA GLY A 355 -13.41 -12.83 4.28
C GLY A 355 -14.05 -12.45 2.95
N ALA A 356 -14.28 -11.17 2.70
CA ALA A 356 -14.88 -10.68 1.46
C ALA A 356 -14.18 -9.42 0.94
N VAL A 357 -14.21 -9.21 -0.37
CA VAL A 357 -13.83 -7.93 -0.96
C VAL A 357 -14.98 -6.95 -0.78
N GLU A 358 -14.70 -5.78 -0.21
CA GLU A 358 -15.68 -4.72 -0.06
C GLU A 358 -16.11 -4.18 -1.43
N GLN A 359 -17.40 -4.03 -1.67
CA GLN A 359 -17.97 -3.56 -2.94
C GLN A 359 -18.90 -2.35 -2.71
N PRO A 360 -18.34 -1.15 -2.51
CA PRO A 360 -19.17 0.03 -2.33
C PRO A 360 -19.83 0.44 -3.64
N ALA A 361 -21.02 0.99 -3.56
CA ALA A 361 -21.84 1.31 -4.74
C ALA A 361 -21.22 2.34 -5.70
N TYR A 362 -20.24 3.11 -5.25
CA TYR A 362 -19.52 4.10 -6.07
C TYR A 362 -18.33 3.52 -6.85
N PHE A 363 -17.94 2.25 -6.61
CA PHE A 363 -16.98 1.53 -7.43
C PHE A 363 -17.67 0.38 -8.17
N ASP A 364 -17.28 0.19 -9.42
CA ASP A 364 -17.50 -1.06 -10.12
C ASP A 364 -16.29 -1.96 -9.88
N MET A 365 -16.51 -2.97 -9.04
CA MET A 365 -15.49 -3.89 -8.56
C MET A 365 -15.59 -5.29 -9.21
N ASP A 366 -16.41 -5.47 -10.23
CA ASP A 366 -16.62 -6.76 -10.91
C ASP A 366 -15.33 -7.36 -11.50
N TYR A 367 -14.25 -6.60 -11.43
CA TYR A 367 -12.94 -7.00 -11.93
C TYR A 367 -12.00 -7.52 -10.84
N ILE A 368 -12.35 -7.44 -9.59
CA ILE A 368 -11.61 -8.12 -8.53
C ILE A 368 -12.05 -9.58 -8.55
N LEU A 369 -11.25 -10.38 -9.22
CA LEU A 369 -11.51 -11.81 -9.40
C LEU A 369 -11.14 -12.55 -8.12
N PHE A 370 -12.10 -12.66 -7.20
CA PHE A 370 -11.94 -13.42 -5.96
C PHE A 370 -12.61 -14.80 -6.08
N LYS A 371 -11.85 -15.85 -5.81
CA LYS A 371 -12.36 -17.22 -5.80
C LYS A 371 -11.56 -18.09 -4.84
N GLU A 372 -12.23 -18.84 -3.98
CA GLU A 372 -11.66 -19.88 -3.12
C GLU A 372 -10.43 -19.37 -2.34
N GLY A 373 -10.59 -18.24 -1.62
CA GLY A 373 -9.52 -17.64 -0.82
C GLY A 373 -8.36 -17.06 -1.62
N ARG A 374 -8.55 -16.74 -2.91
CA ARG A 374 -7.52 -16.24 -3.83
C ARG A 374 -8.02 -15.04 -4.60
N LEU A 375 -7.14 -14.05 -4.77
CA LEU A 375 -7.32 -12.90 -5.66
C LEU A 375 -6.46 -13.09 -6.91
N TYR A 376 -7.11 -13.08 -8.07
CA TYR A 376 -6.44 -13.26 -9.36
C TYR A 376 -6.10 -11.91 -9.99
N LEU A 377 -5.06 -11.89 -10.81
CA LEU A 377 -4.65 -10.70 -11.54
C LEU A 377 -5.73 -10.31 -12.57
N ASN A 378 -6.03 -9.03 -12.64
CA ASN A 378 -7.01 -8.48 -13.54
C ASN A 378 -6.33 -7.84 -14.76
N PRO A 379 -6.66 -8.27 -16.01
CA PRO A 379 -6.01 -7.76 -17.21
C PRO A 379 -6.54 -6.38 -17.67
N LYS A 380 -7.51 -5.79 -16.98
CA LYS A 380 -8.08 -4.50 -17.41
C LYS A 380 -7.11 -3.34 -17.16
N PRO A 381 -7.16 -2.30 -18.01
CA PRO A 381 -6.28 -1.14 -17.87
C PRO A 381 -6.40 -0.43 -16.54
N GLY A 382 -5.29 0.13 -16.08
CA GLY A 382 -5.20 0.80 -14.78
C GLY A 382 -5.26 -0.20 -13.63
N LEU A 383 -5.97 0.15 -12.57
CA LEU A 383 -6.27 -0.73 -11.43
C LEU A 383 -7.43 -1.70 -11.74
N GLY A 384 -8.06 -1.57 -12.91
CA GLY A 384 -9.19 -2.37 -13.32
C GLY A 384 -10.50 -2.03 -12.60
N VAL A 385 -10.59 -0.91 -11.94
CA VAL A 385 -11.76 -0.43 -11.19
C VAL A 385 -12.32 0.82 -11.85
N SER A 386 -13.64 0.91 -11.98
CA SER A 386 -14.34 2.10 -12.44
C SER A 386 -14.99 2.83 -11.28
N PHE A 387 -14.99 4.18 -11.34
CA PHE A 387 -15.58 5.04 -10.33
C PHE A 387 -16.81 5.76 -10.89
N ASN A 388 -17.90 5.76 -10.11
CA ASN A 388 -19.09 6.52 -10.41
C ASN A 388 -19.20 7.74 -9.46
N PRO A 389 -18.76 8.93 -9.89
CA PRO A 389 -18.75 10.12 -9.05
C PRO A 389 -20.15 10.58 -8.63
N ALA A 390 -21.22 10.20 -9.35
CA ALA A 390 -22.60 10.52 -8.96
C ALA A 390 -23.08 9.79 -7.70
N LYS A 391 -22.32 8.78 -7.27
CA LYS A 391 -22.59 7.99 -6.05
C LYS A 391 -21.64 8.32 -4.90
N ALA A 392 -20.92 9.42 -4.97
CA ALA A 392 -20.01 9.89 -3.92
C ALA A 392 -20.19 11.40 -3.73
N ASP A 393 -19.83 11.91 -2.57
CA ASP A 393 -19.99 13.32 -2.24
C ASP A 393 -18.71 14.09 -2.62
N LEU A 394 -18.79 15.00 -3.61
CA LEU A 394 -17.67 15.87 -3.97
C LEU A 394 -17.41 16.86 -2.82
N VAL A 395 -16.22 16.78 -2.23
CA VAL A 395 -15.81 17.59 -1.06
C VAL A 395 -14.87 18.74 -1.47
N MET A 396 -14.02 18.49 -2.47
CA MET A 396 -12.99 19.46 -2.87
C MET A 396 -12.60 19.28 -4.34
N GLU A 397 -12.30 20.41 -5.00
CA GLU A 397 -11.69 20.44 -6.33
C GLU A 397 -10.50 21.41 -6.32
N VAL A 398 -9.37 20.98 -6.90
CA VAL A 398 -8.14 21.77 -7.06
C VAL A 398 -7.80 21.85 -8.55
N THR A 399 -7.70 23.09 -9.08
CA THR A 399 -7.40 23.37 -10.49
C THR A 399 -6.20 24.30 -10.68
N THR A 400 -5.65 24.83 -9.58
CA THR A 400 -4.60 25.83 -9.61
C THR A 400 -3.37 25.33 -8.85
N ASN A 401 -2.21 25.49 -9.47
CA ASN A 401 -0.94 25.30 -8.78
C ASN A 401 -0.69 26.53 -7.89
N THR A 402 -0.64 26.31 -6.60
CA THR A 402 -0.28 27.35 -5.65
C THR A 402 1.21 27.21 -5.36
N LYS A 403 1.98 28.24 -5.76
CA LYS A 403 3.41 28.28 -5.41
C LYS A 403 3.53 28.25 -3.89
N TYR A 404 4.28 27.31 -3.41
CA TYR A 404 4.61 27.21 -1.99
C TYR A 404 5.35 28.49 -1.55
N PRO A 405 5.17 28.98 -0.33
CA PRO A 405 5.85 30.18 0.17
C PRO A 405 7.38 30.02 0.20
N HIS A 406 7.87 28.79 0.19
CA HIS A 406 9.28 28.47 0.13
C HIS A 406 9.63 27.72 -1.17
N PRO A 407 10.77 28.00 -1.80
CA PRO A 407 11.15 27.36 -3.04
C PRO A 407 11.52 25.90 -2.80
N ILE A 408 10.93 25.01 -3.58
CA ILE A 408 11.42 23.63 -3.66
C ILE A 408 12.75 23.66 -4.43
N LEU A 409 13.79 23.06 -3.85
CA LEU A 409 15.11 23.03 -4.44
C LEU A 409 15.23 21.85 -5.40
N PHE A 410 15.83 22.10 -6.54
CA PHE A 410 16.15 21.08 -7.55
C PHE A 410 17.63 21.02 -7.79
N ALA A 411 18.15 19.83 -8.02
CA ALA A 411 19.49 19.64 -8.51
C ALA A 411 19.60 20.06 -10.00
N PRO A 412 20.82 20.27 -10.55
CA PRO A 412 21.00 20.67 -11.95
C PRO A 412 20.38 19.72 -12.97
N ASP A 413 20.22 18.45 -12.65
CA ASP A 413 19.59 17.42 -13.48
C ASP A 413 18.05 17.42 -13.38
N GLY A 414 17.48 18.32 -12.56
CA GLY A 414 16.04 18.44 -12.33
C GLY A 414 15.46 17.48 -11.30
N SER A 415 16.27 16.71 -10.61
CA SER A 415 15.80 15.90 -9.48
C SER A 415 15.43 16.78 -8.30
N VAL A 416 14.42 16.35 -7.53
CA VAL A 416 13.98 17.05 -6.32
C VAL A 416 15.02 16.84 -5.22
N HIS A 417 15.63 17.93 -4.77
CA HIS A 417 16.61 17.88 -3.69
C HIS A 417 15.90 17.96 -2.32
N GLY A 418 15.00 18.88 -2.19
CA GLY A 418 14.29 19.14 -0.92
C GLY A 418 13.83 20.57 -0.81
N TRP A 419 13.75 21.01 0.40
CA TRP A 419 13.31 22.34 0.80
C TRP A 419 14.43 23.07 1.53
#